data_767a995c4a3938d0d57240535cc21454
#
_entry.id   767a995c4a3938d0d57240535cc21454
#
_cell.length_a   1.000
_cell.length_b   1.000
_cell.length_c   1.000
_cell.angle_alpha   90.00
_cell.angle_beta   90.00
_cell.angle_gamma   90.00
#
_symmetry.space_group_name_H-M   'P 1'
#
loop_
_entity.id
_entity.type
_entity.pdbx_description
1 polymer ?
#
loop_
_entity_poly.entity_id
_entity_poly.type
_entity_poly.pdbx_seq_one_letter_code
_entity_poly.pdbx_strand_id
1 'polypeptide(L)'
;MNIRKILVVGGGTSGWMAAASIFKALPNVEVSLVESKSIPTIGVGESTLGQFNIFLDMLGLKDEDWMAECNATYKNGIRFNNFNDLGSSYDYPFGGRDRIDIKNKWAAVRDCYNLPINESYNEWHNDNSLLMKYNRCTKNTDGLLDAFDFRYDTSYHFDSKLLAEYLKKFCTGVEHHYDNIVSVNKDENGYLTSVVGEVHGDYTADLFIDCTGFQSRLLEKEMGSEFLSYKPWLDNDRALATHVPYKDKSKELVNFTRCTGIDSGWVWTVPLWNSLGTGYCYSSDFVDDDTAEIQFKKHLGTDDVDIKKINIRHGIHKEGWVKNVVAIGLSYAFVEPLESSSLASTHECLLRLVRTLKDRDCCVNRFDADLYNITSANDIDSWRDFVAIHYAASSRDDTRYWRHQTQEKSYINLGSGKFIKH
;
A
#
# COMPACT_ATOMS: atom_id res chain seq x y z
N MET A 1 4.86 -30.09 2.13
CA MET A 1 5.56 -29.49 3.28
C MET A 1 4.55 -29.36 4.41
N ASN A 2 4.86 -29.87 5.59
CA ASN A 2 4.02 -29.75 6.78
C ASN A 2 4.59 -28.63 7.65
N ILE A 3 3.82 -27.58 7.87
CA ILE A 3 4.27 -26.33 8.51
C ILE A 3 3.77 -26.33 9.95
N ARG A 4 4.69 -26.34 10.90
CA ARG A 4 4.42 -26.22 12.35
C ARG A 4 5.08 -24.99 12.95
N LYS A 5 6.15 -24.50 12.31
CA LYS A 5 6.90 -23.34 12.75
C LYS A 5 7.12 -22.36 11.61
N ILE A 6 6.77 -21.09 11.84
CA ILE A 6 6.95 -20.01 10.88
C ILE A 6 7.83 -18.93 11.49
N LEU A 7 8.85 -18.51 10.74
CA LEU A 7 9.69 -17.39 11.10
C LEU A 7 9.42 -16.21 10.18
N VAL A 8 9.06 -15.07 10.73
CA VAL A 8 8.97 -13.79 10.03
C VAL A 8 10.30 -13.06 10.17
N VAL A 9 10.91 -12.69 9.06
CA VAL A 9 12.17 -11.92 9.01
C VAL A 9 11.90 -10.51 8.58
N GLY A 10 12.08 -9.55 9.50
CA GLY A 10 11.78 -8.14 9.34
C GLY A 10 10.58 -7.68 10.19
N GLY A 11 10.78 -6.67 11.03
CA GLY A 11 9.82 -6.16 12.02
C GLY A 11 9.16 -4.84 11.64
N GLY A 12 9.13 -4.49 10.35
CA GLY A 12 8.32 -3.38 9.86
C GLY A 12 6.83 -3.68 9.88
N THR A 13 6.02 -2.77 9.37
CA THR A 13 4.55 -2.90 9.31
C THR A 13 4.11 -4.23 8.69
N SER A 14 4.66 -4.61 7.53
CA SER A 14 4.32 -5.88 6.86
C SER A 14 4.70 -7.10 7.70
N GLY A 15 5.83 -7.04 8.42
CA GLY A 15 6.29 -8.15 9.27
C GLY A 15 5.38 -8.38 10.47
N TRP A 16 5.03 -7.33 11.20
CA TRP A 16 4.11 -7.45 12.33
C TRP A 16 2.67 -7.76 11.90
N MET A 17 2.23 -7.26 10.73
CA MET A 17 0.96 -7.68 10.15
C MET A 17 0.96 -9.17 9.80
N ALA A 18 2.05 -9.68 9.21
CA ALA A 18 2.20 -11.11 8.90
C ALA A 18 2.21 -11.95 10.18
N ALA A 19 3.02 -11.59 11.16
CA ALA A 19 3.10 -12.30 12.43
C ALA A 19 1.74 -12.34 13.16
N ALA A 20 1.04 -11.20 13.25
CA ALA A 20 -0.27 -11.09 13.88
C ALA A 20 -1.34 -11.94 13.18
N SER A 21 -1.38 -11.88 11.84
CA SER A 21 -2.34 -12.64 11.04
C SER A 21 -2.15 -14.13 11.18
N ILE A 22 -0.91 -14.60 11.09
CA ILE A 22 -0.57 -16.02 11.19
C ILE A 22 -0.84 -16.51 12.61
N PHE A 23 -0.38 -15.80 13.63
CA PHE A 23 -0.60 -16.12 15.03
C PHE A 23 -2.10 -16.26 15.38
N LYS A 24 -2.91 -15.34 14.88
CA LYS A 24 -4.35 -15.36 15.15
C LYS A 24 -5.11 -16.43 14.37
N ALA A 25 -4.76 -16.62 13.10
CA ALA A 25 -5.48 -17.52 12.20
C ALA A 25 -5.08 -18.99 12.33
N LEU A 26 -3.85 -19.28 12.79
CA LEU A 26 -3.24 -20.61 12.84
C LEU A 26 -2.74 -20.95 14.26
N PRO A 27 -3.65 -21.22 15.21
CA PRO A 27 -3.30 -21.35 16.63
C PRO A 27 -2.38 -22.56 16.97
N ASN A 28 -2.25 -23.51 16.05
CA ASN A 28 -1.39 -24.68 16.21
C ASN A 28 0.01 -24.50 15.55
N VAL A 29 0.32 -23.31 15.04
CA VAL A 29 1.60 -22.98 14.41
C VAL A 29 2.40 -22.09 15.36
N GLU A 30 3.64 -22.45 15.61
CA GLU A 30 4.60 -21.62 16.33
C GLU A 30 5.04 -20.45 15.43
N VAL A 31 4.89 -19.22 15.92
CA VAL A 31 5.28 -18.03 15.17
C VAL A 31 6.38 -17.30 15.91
N SER A 32 7.46 -17.05 15.22
CA SER A 32 8.54 -16.19 15.70
C SER A 32 8.83 -15.07 14.71
N LEU A 33 9.36 -13.95 15.21
CA LEU A 33 9.76 -12.79 14.41
C LEU A 33 11.17 -12.37 14.82
N VAL A 34 12.02 -12.14 13.81
CA VAL A 34 13.35 -11.54 14.01
C VAL A 34 13.46 -10.22 13.24
N GLU A 35 13.93 -9.20 13.94
CA GLU A 35 14.12 -7.85 13.35
C GLU A 35 15.44 -7.21 13.79
N SER A 36 15.98 -6.35 12.94
CA SER A 36 17.17 -5.56 13.25
C SER A 36 16.79 -4.30 14.06
N LYS A 37 17.57 -3.99 15.09
CA LYS A 37 17.48 -2.69 15.80
C LYS A 37 18.07 -1.53 15.00
N SER A 38 18.99 -1.82 14.09
CA SER A 38 19.75 -0.80 13.36
C SER A 38 19.10 -0.37 12.04
N ILE A 39 18.13 -1.14 11.51
CA ILE A 39 17.43 -0.82 10.26
C ILE A 39 16.12 -0.11 10.63
N PRO A 40 16.00 1.20 10.36
CA PRO A 40 14.79 1.92 10.70
C PRO A 40 13.63 1.48 9.79
N THR A 41 12.44 1.36 10.36
CA THR A 41 11.21 1.22 9.58
C THR A 41 10.98 2.49 8.75
N ILE A 42 10.60 2.31 7.48
CA ILE A 42 10.13 3.41 6.62
C ILE A 42 8.75 3.81 7.15
N GLY A 43 8.73 4.63 8.20
CA GLY A 43 7.48 5.09 8.83
C GLY A 43 7.10 6.46 8.27
N VAL A 44 6.06 6.49 7.48
CA VAL A 44 5.32 7.69 7.07
C VAL A 44 3.85 7.43 7.34
N GLY A 45 3.01 8.45 7.34
CA GLY A 45 1.57 8.21 7.42
C GLY A 45 1.12 7.31 6.27
N GLU A 46 0.46 6.23 6.62
CA GLU A 46 -0.06 5.26 5.66
C GLU A 46 -1.54 5.47 5.43
N SER A 47 -1.95 5.16 4.20
CA SER A 47 -3.32 5.22 3.73
C SER A 47 -3.74 3.82 3.26
N THR A 48 -4.96 3.40 3.60
CA THR A 48 -5.45 2.06 3.31
C THR A 48 -6.72 2.05 2.47
N LEU A 49 -7.16 0.85 2.09
CA LEU A 49 -8.41 0.57 1.39
C LEU A 49 -9.30 -0.32 2.26
N GLY A 50 -10.56 -0.52 1.86
CA GLY A 50 -11.55 -1.28 2.62
C GLY A 50 -11.10 -2.67 3.08
N GLN A 51 -10.18 -3.31 2.34
CA GLN A 51 -9.59 -4.59 2.72
C GLN A 51 -8.89 -4.57 4.10
N PHE A 52 -8.47 -3.40 4.58
CA PHE A 52 -7.89 -3.28 5.92
C PHE A 52 -8.89 -3.62 7.02
N ASN A 53 -10.18 -3.37 6.81
CA ASN A 53 -11.22 -3.80 7.74
C ASN A 53 -11.27 -5.33 7.88
N ILE A 54 -11.01 -6.08 6.78
CA ILE A 54 -10.95 -7.54 6.83
C ILE A 54 -9.78 -8.01 7.70
N PHE A 55 -8.64 -7.31 7.62
CA PHE A 55 -7.49 -7.59 8.49
C PHE A 55 -7.83 -7.32 9.97
N LEU A 56 -8.45 -6.20 10.29
CA LEU A 56 -8.87 -5.87 11.66
C LEU A 56 -9.88 -6.89 12.21
N ASP A 57 -10.87 -7.27 11.41
CA ASP A 57 -11.87 -8.29 11.77
C ASP A 57 -11.22 -9.65 12.04
N MET A 58 -10.25 -10.06 11.22
CA MET A 58 -9.51 -11.30 11.41
C MET A 58 -8.75 -11.32 12.75
N LEU A 59 -8.20 -10.17 13.14
CA LEU A 59 -7.56 -10.01 14.46
C LEU A 59 -8.56 -9.89 15.61
N GLY A 60 -9.81 -9.54 15.33
CA GLY A 60 -10.84 -9.24 16.32
C GLY A 60 -10.65 -7.86 16.95
N LEU A 61 -10.00 -6.93 16.25
CA LEU A 61 -9.73 -5.56 16.70
C LEU A 61 -10.89 -4.64 16.32
N LYS A 62 -11.32 -3.84 17.29
CA LYS A 62 -12.27 -2.75 17.09
C LYS A 62 -11.50 -1.42 17.06
N ASP A 63 -12.11 -0.38 16.50
CA ASP A 63 -11.48 0.94 16.36
C ASP A 63 -11.00 1.51 17.69
N GLU A 64 -11.77 1.33 18.75
CA GLU A 64 -11.43 1.77 20.11
C GLU A 64 -10.15 1.11 20.67
N ASP A 65 -9.77 -0.06 20.14
CA ASP A 65 -8.62 -0.81 20.65
C ASP A 65 -7.29 -0.23 20.14
N TRP A 66 -7.25 0.29 18.90
CA TRP A 66 -5.99 0.60 18.22
C TRP A 66 -5.86 2.02 17.66
N MET A 67 -6.98 2.67 17.25
CA MET A 67 -6.88 3.94 16.50
C MET A 67 -6.17 5.03 17.28
N ALA A 68 -6.43 5.15 18.59
CA ALA A 68 -5.81 6.18 19.42
C ALA A 68 -4.28 5.98 19.55
N GLU A 69 -3.82 4.72 19.70
CA GLU A 69 -2.40 4.40 19.81
C GLU A 69 -1.66 4.59 18.47
N CYS A 70 -2.36 4.48 17.35
CA CYS A 70 -1.77 4.56 16.00
C CYS A 70 -1.97 5.92 15.33
N ASN A 71 -2.44 6.95 16.04
CA ASN A 71 -2.78 8.27 15.46
C ASN A 71 -3.75 8.14 14.26
N ALA A 72 -4.62 7.14 14.28
CA ALA A 72 -5.44 6.80 13.15
C ALA A 72 -6.62 7.76 12.94
N THR A 73 -7.05 7.87 11.69
CA THR A 73 -8.24 8.61 11.25
C THR A 73 -8.99 7.81 10.21
N TYR A 74 -10.27 8.14 9.98
CA TYR A 74 -11.06 7.49 8.93
C TYR A 74 -10.73 8.04 7.55
N LYS A 75 -10.89 7.18 6.54
CA LYS A 75 -10.67 7.50 5.13
C LYS A 75 -11.86 7.03 4.30
N ASN A 76 -12.47 7.95 3.54
CA ASN A 76 -13.59 7.67 2.65
C ASN A 76 -13.22 7.73 1.16
N GLY A 77 -11.98 8.11 0.84
CA GLY A 77 -11.53 8.18 -0.55
C GLY A 77 -10.20 8.91 -0.72
N ILE A 78 -9.93 9.30 -1.94
CA ILE A 78 -8.73 10.04 -2.35
C ILE A 78 -9.16 11.27 -3.14
N ARG A 79 -8.54 12.43 -2.88
CA ARG A 79 -8.67 13.62 -3.69
C ARG A 79 -7.42 13.86 -4.49
N PHE A 80 -7.59 13.94 -5.80
CA PHE A 80 -6.55 14.29 -6.75
C PHE A 80 -6.62 15.77 -7.10
N ASN A 81 -5.50 16.47 -6.91
CA ASN A 81 -5.37 17.88 -7.29
C ASN A 81 -4.29 17.99 -8.37
N ASN A 82 -4.52 18.80 -9.38
CA ASN A 82 -3.57 19.03 -10.48
C ASN A 82 -3.09 17.75 -11.18
N PHE A 83 -3.89 16.69 -11.20
CA PHE A 83 -3.56 15.47 -11.94
C PHE A 83 -4.09 15.49 -13.36
N ASN A 84 -5.35 15.88 -13.56
CA ASN A 84 -5.92 16.01 -14.91
C ASN A 84 -5.39 17.28 -15.57
N ASP A 85 -5.66 18.45 -14.99
CA ASP A 85 -5.20 19.76 -15.43
C ASP A 85 -4.71 20.57 -14.24
N LEU A 86 -3.88 21.62 -14.48
CA LEU A 86 -3.53 22.57 -13.44
C LEU A 86 -4.76 23.32 -12.92
N GLY A 87 -4.91 23.36 -11.59
CA GLY A 87 -6.05 23.98 -10.93
C GLY A 87 -7.29 23.08 -10.85
N SER A 88 -7.26 21.90 -11.49
CA SER A 88 -8.36 20.93 -11.38
C SER A 88 -8.26 20.08 -10.11
N SER A 89 -9.42 19.58 -9.67
CA SER A 89 -9.52 18.63 -8.57
C SER A 89 -10.66 17.65 -8.83
N TYR A 90 -10.46 16.38 -8.49
CA TYR A 90 -11.51 15.37 -8.51
C TYR A 90 -11.38 14.42 -7.34
N ASP A 91 -12.51 13.87 -6.92
CA ASP A 91 -12.58 12.90 -5.84
C ASP A 91 -12.72 11.48 -6.41
N TYR A 92 -11.98 10.54 -5.79
CA TYR A 92 -12.15 9.11 -5.98
C TYR A 92 -12.65 8.53 -4.65
N PRO A 93 -13.99 8.55 -4.43
CA PRO A 93 -14.61 8.06 -3.21
C PRO A 93 -14.60 6.53 -3.19
N PHE A 94 -14.52 5.95 -1.99
CA PHE A 94 -14.68 4.51 -1.83
C PHE A 94 -16.13 4.09 -2.00
N GLY A 95 -16.33 2.78 -2.23
CA GLY A 95 -17.65 2.24 -2.50
C GLY A 95 -18.20 2.71 -3.84
N GLY A 96 -19.48 2.53 -4.00
CA GLY A 96 -20.12 2.74 -5.28
C GLY A 96 -20.27 1.39 -5.98
N ARG A 97 -21.41 0.78 -5.74
CA ARG A 97 -21.84 -0.37 -6.55
C ARG A 97 -21.98 0.12 -7.98
N ASP A 98 -21.10 -0.39 -8.83
CA ASP A 98 -21.01 0.00 -10.22
C ASP A 98 -22.34 -0.30 -10.93
N ARG A 99 -23.23 0.68 -10.94
CA ARG A 99 -24.45 0.64 -11.71
C ARG A 99 -24.16 1.19 -13.09
N ILE A 100 -23.71 0.31 -13.99
CA ILE A 100 -23.42 0.65 -15.40
C ILE A 100 -24.61 1.38 -16.04
N ASP A 101 -25.84 1.00 -15.66
CA ASP A 101 -27.07 1.67 -16.10
C ASP A 101 -27.16 3.13 -15.64
N ILE A 102 -26.60 3.48 -14.48
CA ILE A 102 -26.59 4.85 -13.96
C ILE A 102 -25.56 5.70 -14.71
N LYS A 103 -24.37 5.17 -15.02
CA LYS A 103 -23.34 5.92 -15.80
C LYS A 103 -23.89 6.38 -17.14
N ASN A 104 -24.56 5.48 -17.86
CA ASN A 104 -25.19 5.80 -19.14
C ASN A 104 -26.33 6.82 -18.99
N LYS A 105 -27.13 6.71 -17.95
CA LYS A 105 -28.23 7.65 -17.66
C LYS A 105 -27.71 9.02 -17.22
N TRP A 106 -26.59 9.08 -16.49
CA TRP A 106 -25.98 10.34 -16.08
C TRP A 106 -25.56 11.21 -17.27
N ALA A 107 -24.86 10.62 -18.26
CA ALA A 107 -24.49 11.34 -19.46
C ALA A 107 -25.73 11.92 -20.18
N ALA A 108 -26.78 11.12 -20.32
CA ALA A 108 -28.04 11.56 -20.91
C ALA A 108 -28.73 12.67 -20.08
N VAL A 109 -28.77 12.53 -18.74
CA VAL A 109 -29.35 13.55 -17.85
C VAL A 109 -28.57 14.83 -17.93
N ARG A 110 -27.23 14.77 -17.86
CA ARG A 110 -26.37 15.95 -17.99
C ARG A 110 -26.63 16.71 -19.28
N ASP A 111 -26.70 15.98 -20.41
CA ASP A 111 -26.88 16.56 -21.72
C ASP A 111 -28.31 17.11 -21.91
N CYS A 112 -29.33 16.40 -21.40
CA CYS A 112 -30.75 16.86 -21.48
C CYS A 112 -31.05 18.09 -20.63
N TYR A 113 -30.39 18.22 -19.49
CA TYR A 113 -30.63 19.36 -18.56
C TYR A 113 -29.55 20.42 -18.65
N ASN A 114 -28.62 20.34 -19.61
CA ASN A 114 -27.48 21.27 -19.77
C ASN A 114 -26.72 21.51 -18.47
N LEU A 115 -26.48 20.43 -17.69
CA LEU A 115 -25.71 20.53 -16.46
C LEU A 115 -24.27 20.93 -16.79
N PRO A 116 -23.63 21.76 -15.95
CA PRO A 116 -22.25 22.15 -16.15
C PRO A 116 -21.34 20.92 -16.26
N ILE A 117 -20.32 20.97 -17.12
CA ILE A 117 -19.33 19.88 -17.31
C ILE A 117 -18.59 19.55 -16.02
N ASN A 118 -18.45 20.54 -15.12
CA ASN A 118 -17.80 20.37 -13.82
C ASN A 118 -18.71 19.77 -12.74
N GLU A 119 -19.98 19.47 -13.03
CA GLU A 119 -20.82 18.72 -12.12
C GLU A 119 -20.28 17.28 -11.99
N SER A 120 -19.91 16.90 -10.77
CA SER A 120 -19.29 15.62 -10.51
C SER A 120 -20.33 14.50 -10.53
N TYR A 121 -20.13 13.48 -11.39
CA TYR A 121 -20.91 12.24 -11.36
C TYR A 121 -20.92 11.63 -9.95
N ASN A 122 -19.77 11.65 -9.25
CA ASN A 122 -19.62 11.05 -7.94
C ASN A 122 -20.49 11.73 -6.88
N GLU A 123 -20.65 13.05 -6.92
CA GLU A 123 -21.53 13.77 -5.98
C GLU A 123 -23.00 13.39 -6.12
N TRP A 124 -23.42 12.90 -7.28
CA TRP A 124 -24.79 12.50 -7.53
C TRP A 124 -25.07 11.02 -7.25
N HIS A 125 -24.04 10.18 -7.25
CA HIS A 125 -24.23 8.73 -7.27
C HIS A 125 -23.43 7.95 -6.22
N ASN A 126 -22.60 8.64 -5.42
CA ASN A 126 -21.78 8.01 -4.40
C ASN A 126 -21.87 8.77 -3.07
N ASP A 127 -22.41 8.11 -2.06
CA ASP A 127 -22.60 8.69 -0.73
C ASP A 127 -21.29 9.15 -0.09
N ASN A 128 -20.18 8.44 -0.35
CA ASN A 128 -18.87 8.82 0.15
C ASN A 128 -18.37 10.16 -0.43
N SER A 129 -18.78 10.55 -1.62
CA SER A 129 -18.48 11.89 -2.14
C SER A 129 -19.06 12.98 -1.26
N LEU A 130 -20.26 12.81 -0.77
CA LEU A 130 -20.89 13.75 0.17
C LEU A 130 -20.22 13.70 1.54
N LEU A 131 -19.84 12.51 2.01
CA LEU A 131 -19.09 12.35 3.26
C LEU A 131 -17.71 13.03 3.17
N MET A 132 -17.00 12.92 2.05
CA MET A 132 -15.76 13.64 1.78
C MET A 132 -15.97 15.15 1.74
N LYS A 133 -16.98 15.61 1.02
CA LYS A 133 -17.33 17.04 0.87
C LYS A 133 -17.62 17.73 2.20
N TYR A 134 -18.33 17.04 3.09
CA TYR A 134 -18.73 17.56 4.40
C TYR A 134 -17.85 17.10 5.57
N ASN A 135 -16.78 16.36 5.28
CA ASN A 135 -15.87 15.79 6.26
C ASN A 135 -16.60 15.00 7.37
N ARG A 136 -17.40 14.01 6.98
CA ARG A 136 -18.22 13.18 7.87
C ARG A 136 -17.84 11.71 7.73
N CYS A 137 -18.09 10.93 8.78
CA CYS A 137 -17.96 9.48 8.79
C CYS A 137 -19.26 8.86 9.32
N THR A 138 -19.62 7.67 8.83
CA THR A 138 -20.93 7.05 9.05
C THR A 138 -20.85 5.71 9.79
N LYS A 139 -19.79 5.44 10.56
CA LYS A 139 -19.64 4.16 11.25
C LYS A 139 -20.85 3.75 12.13
N ASN A 140 -21.53 4.72 12.72
CA ASN A 140 -22.67 4.49 13.60
C ASN A 140 -24.02 4.50 12.87
N THR A 141 -24.04 4.47 11.54
CA THR A 141 -25.26 4.52 10.72
C THR A 141 -25.55 3.19 10.04
N ASP A 142 -25.03 2.08 10.58
CA ASP A 142 -25.31 0.75 10.08
C ASP A 142 -26.80 0.54 9.89
N GLY A 143 -27.23 0.27 8.65
CA GLY A 143 -28.61 0.09 8.25
C GLY A 143 -29.42 1.36 7.93
N LEU A 144 -28.84 2.55 7.99
CA LEU A 144 -29.52 3.80 7.60
C LEU A 144 -29.25 4.21 6.16
N LEU A 145 -28.22 3.67 5.52
CA LEU A 145 -27.87 3.92 4.13
C LEU A 145 -27.81 2.60 3.37
N ASP A 146 -28.79 2.32 2.54
CA ASP A 146 -28.92 1.07 1.76
C ASP A 146 -27.72 0.80 0.83
N ALA A 147 -26.96 1.83 0.48
CA ALA A 147 -25.84 1.76 -0.46
C ALA A 147 -24.47 1.81 0.21
N PHE A 148 -24.39 1.96 1.53
CA PHE A 148 -23.14 2.12 2.27
C PHE A 148 -22.87 0.91 3.18
N ASP A 149 -21.69 0.30 3.01
CA ASP A 149 -21.16 -0.74 3.87
C ASP A 149 -19.83 -0.27 4.46
N PHE A 150 -19.80 0.05 5.75
CA PHE A 150 -18.62 0.59 6.41
C PHE A 150 -17.37 -0.27 6.19
N ARG A 151 -17.53 -1.58 6.09
CA ARG A 151 -16.43 -2.54 5.91
C ARG A 151 -15.70 -2.37 4.57
N TYR A 152 -16.43 -2.01 3.51
CA TYR A 152 -15.88 -1.90 2.15
C TYR A 152 -15.75 -0.46 1.68
N ASP A 153 -16.58 0.42 2.23
CA ASP A 153 -16.72 1.80 1.76
C ASP A 153 -15.98 2.81 2.64
N THR A 154 -15.27 2.35 3.66
CA THR A 154 -14.43 3.17 4.54
C THR A 154 -13.13 2.45 4.83
N SER A 155 -12.08 3.20 5.08
CA SER A 155 -10.80 2.69 5.54
C SER A 155 -10.13 3.67 6.51
N TYR A 156 -8.82 3.61 6.64
CA TYR A 156 -8.09 4.37 7.66
C TYR A 156 -6.83 4.99 7.11
N HIS A 157 -6.43 6.07 7.77
CA HIS A 157 -5.06 6.56 7.81
C HIS A 157 -4.46 6.22 9.16
N PHE A 158 -3.18 5.90 9.22
CA PHE A 158 -2.48 5.66 10.50
C PHE A 158 -0.97 5.85 10.35
N ASP A 159 -0.29 5.96 11.48
CA ASP A 159 1.16 5.90 11.54
C ASP A 159 1.61 4.44 11.49
N SER A 160 2.34 4.07 10.44
CA SER A 160 2.75 2.68 10.21
C SER A 160 3.71 2.15 11.26
N LYS A 161 4.55 3.01 11.84
CA LYS A 161 5.44 2.62 12.93
C LYS A 161 4.64 2.32 14.21
N LEU A 162 3.68 3.18 14.53
CA LEU A 162 2.82 2.98 15.71
C LEU A 162 1.95 1.73 15.55
N LEU A 163 1.47 1.42 14.34
CA LEU A 163 0.73 0.18 14.09
C LEU A 163 1.62 -1.05 14.33
N ALA A 164 2.86 -1.05 13.85
CA ALA A 164 3.80 -2.16 14.10
C ALA A 164 4.05 -2.35 15.61
N GLU A 165 4.26 -1.27 16.36
CA GLU A 165 4.43 -1.32 17.82
C GLU A 165 3.15 -1.78 18.55
N TYR A 166 1.98 -1.39 18.08
CA TYR A 166 0.71 -1.88 18.59
C TYR A 166 0.55 -3.38 18.36
N LEU A 167 0.76 -3.86 17.14
CA LEU A 167 0.65 -5.28 16.80
C LEU A 167 1.66 -6.14 17.57
N LYS A 168 2.86 -5.62 17.82
CA LYS A 168 3.85 -6.27 18.67
C LYS A 168 3.33 -6.48 20.10
N LYS A 169 2.71 -5.47 20.70
CA LYS A 169 2.07 -5.59 22.02
C LYS A 169 0.87 -6.54 22.00
N PHE A 170 0.09 -6.52 20.93
CA PHE A 170 -1.07 -7.38 20.73
C PHE A 170 -0.68 -8.86 20.62
N CYS A 171 0.43 -9.17 19.99
CA CYS A 171 0.91 -10.54 19.68
C CYS A 171 1.78 -11.13 20.82
N THR A 172 1.26 -11.22 22.03
CA THR A 172 2.02 -11.70 23.21
C THR A 172 2.55 -13.13 23.11
N GLY A 173 2.01 -13.94 22.18
CA GLY A 173 2.44 -15.33 21.94
C GLY A 173 3.44 -15.49 20.78
N VAL A 174 3.81 -14.43 20.09
CA VAL A 174 4.86 -14.44 19.06
C VAL A 174 6.21 -14.29 19.73
N GLU A 175 7.10 -15.24 19.50
CA GLU A 175 8.48 -15.19 20.00
C GLU A 175 9.26 -14.12 19.20
N HIS A 176 9.67 -13.05 19.86
CA HIS A 176 10.30 -11.90 19.21
C HIS A 176 11.77 -11.76 19.56
N HIS A 177 12.61 -11.61 18.52
CA HIS A 177 14.06 -11.48 18.64
C HIS A 177 14.55 -10.19 17.95
N TYR A 178 15.52 -9.54 18.59
CA TYR A 178 16.32 -8.51 17.95
C TYR A 178 17.66 -9.09 17.50
N ASP A 179 17.82 -9.25 16.18
CA ASP A 179 19.07 -9.75 15.60
C ASP A 179 19.23 -9.27 14.14
N ASN A 180 20.47 -9.25 13.65
CA ASN A 180 20.78 -9.03 12.25
C ASN A 180 21.01 -10.37 11.56
N ILE A 181 20.29 -10.63 10.46
CA ILE A 181 20.50 -11.84 9.68
C ILE A 181 21.74 -11.71 8.80
N VAL A 182 22.75 -12.52 9.06
CA VAL A 182 24.03 -12.48 8.36
C VAL A 182 24.16 -13.52 7.24
N SER A 183 23.53 -14.69 7.39
CA SER A 183 23.55 -15.76 6.38
C SER A 183 22.33 -16.68 6.52
N VAL A 184 22.24 -17.69 5.67
CA VAL A 184 21.22 -18.74 5.73
C VAL A 184 21.88 -20.11 5.53
N ASN A 185 21.26 -21.15 6.07
CA ASN A 185 21.61 -22.53 5.79
C ASN A 185 20.53 -23.16 4.89
N LYS A 186 20.95 -24.03 3.94
CA LYS A 186 20.06 -24.71 3.00
C LYS A 186 20.34 -26.19 2.99
N ASP A 187 19.33 -27.00 2.74
CA ASP A 187 19.48 -28.40 2.47
C ASP A 187 19.97 -28.66 1.02
N GLU A 188 20.20 -29.92 0.67
CA GLU A 188 20.61 -30.35 -0.67
C GLU A 188 19.64 -30.03 -1.79
N ASN A 189 18.36 -29.82 -1.45
CA ASN A 189 17.29 -29.43 -2.38
C ASN A 189 17.12 -27.91 -2.43
N GLY A 190 17.91 -27.15 -1.63
CA GLY A 190 17.93 -25.71 -1.55
C GLY A 190 16.74 -25.12 -0.78
N TYR A 191 16.06 -25.88 0.09
CA TYR A 191 15.15 -25.34 1.08
C TYR A 191 15.95 -24.70 2.21
N LEU A 192 15.48 -23.59 2.76
CA LEU A 192 16.09 -23.00 3.95
C LEU A 192 15.87 -23.92 5.16
N THR A 193 16.93 -24.25 5.85
CA THR A 193 16.86 -24.96 7.13
C THR A 193 16.92 -24.01 8.32
N SER A 194 17.66 -22.89 8.16
CA SER A 194 17.69 -21.81 9.15
C SER A 194 18.13 -20.50 8.53
N VAL A 195 17.81 -19.38 9.21
CA VAL A 195 18.50 -18.11 9.03
C VAL A 195 19.44 -17.89 10.22
N VAL A 196 20.63 -17.36 9.96
CA VAL A 196 21.68 -17.18 10.96
C VAL A 196 21.72 -15.74 11.43
N GLY A 197 21.44 -15.53 12.70
CA GLY A 197 21.59 -14.23 13.35
C GLY A 197 23.02 -13.97 13.80
N GLU A 198 23.38 -12.72 13.90
CA GLU A 198 24.69 -12.25 14.35
C GLU A 198 24.95 -12.58 15.83
N VAL A 199 23.88 -12.54 16.65
CA VAL A 199 23.97 -12.66 18.12
C VAL A 199 23.48 -14.00 18.63
N HIS A 200 22.35 -14.50 18.11
CA HIS A 200 21.67 -15.67 18.67
C HIS A 200 21.86 -16.95 17.84
N GLY A 201 22.61 -16.89 16.72
CA GLY A 201 22.86 -18.05 15.87
C GLY A 201 21.65 -18.46 15.02
N ASP A 202 21.37 -19.76 14.95
CA ASP A 202 20.39 -20.32 14.02
C ASP A 202 18.94 -20.18 14.48
N TYR A 203 18.11 -19.56 13.64
CA TYR A 203 16.66 -19.56 13.74
C TYR A 203 16.09 -20.56 12.72
N THR A 204 15.53 -21.66 13.20
CA THR A 204 14.94 -22.70 12.37
C THR A 204 13.44 -22.53 12.19
N ALA A 205 12.91 -22.86 11.01
CA ALA A 205 11.48 -22.88 10.74
C ALA A 205 11.16 -23.82 9.57
N ASP A 206 9.88 -24.18 9.41
CA ASP A 206 9.41 -24.93 8.24
C ASP A 206 9.10 -23.95 7.07
N LEU A 207 8.62 -22.75 7.39
CA LEU A 207 8.32 -21.67 6.43
C LEU A 207 8.93 -20.36 6.91
N PHE A 208 9.57 -19.64 6.01
CA PHE A 208 10.18 -18.32 6.26
C PHE A 208 9.40 -17.24 5.51
N ILE A 209 8.98 -16.18 6.23
CA ILE A 209 8.30 -15.03 5.63
C ILE A 209 9.30 -13.88 5.51
N ASP A 210 9.65 -13.52 4.28
CA ASP A 210 10.53 -12.39 3.99
C ASP A 210 9.75 -11.06 4.03
N CYS A 211 9.96 -10.28 5.08
CA CYS A 211 9.44 -8.93 5.26
C CYS A 211 10.58 -7.91 5.38
N THR A 212 11.72 -8.16 4.72
CA THR A 212 12.94 -7.34 4.82
C THR A 212 12.94 -6.11 3.92
N GLY A 213 11.77 -5.71 3.41
CA GLY A 213 11.61 -4.52 2.60
C GLY A 213 12.33 -4.62 1.25
N PHE A 214 12.75 -3.51 0.68
CA PHE A 214 13.45 -3.47 -0.61
C PHE A 214 14.75 -4.28 -0.67
N GLN A 215 15.26 -4.75 0.47
CA GLN A 215 16.43 -5.64 0.49
C GLN A 215 16.12 -7.03 -0.03
N SER A 216 14.86 -7.51 0.13
CA SER A 216 14.40 -8.84 -0.24
C SER A 216 15.45 -9.92 0.09
N ARG A 217 15.84 -9.93 1.40
CA ARG A 217 17.04 -10.64 1.88
C ARG A 217 16.96 -12.15 1.66
N LEU A 218 15.75 -12.71 1.79
CA LEU A 218 15.56 -14.15 1.58
C LEU A 218 15.11 -14.44 0.16
N LEU A 219 14.07 -13.78 -0.34
CA LEU A 219 13.49 -14.13 -1.63
C LEU A 219 14.42 -13.82 -2.81
N GLU A 220 14.96 -12.61 -2.89
CA GLU A 220 15.85 -12.22 -4.00
C GLU A 220 17.25 -12.79 -3.81
N LYS A 221 17.88 -12.50 -2.65
CA LYS A 221 19.31 -12.80 -2.47
C LYS A 221 19.58 -14.27 -2.23
N GLU A 222 18.69 -14.96 -1.51
CA GLU A 222 18.95 -16.38 -1.19
C GLU A 222 18.20 -17.35 -2.10
N MET A 223 16.95 -17.04 -2.47
CA MET A 223 16.16 -17.92 -3.32
C MET A 223 16.30 -17.60 -4.81
N GLY A 224 16.88 -16.44 -5.17
CA GLY A 224 17.18 -16.07 -6.54
C GLY A 224 15.95 -15.71 -7.38
N SER A 225 14.85 -15.28 -6.76
CA SER A 225 13.69 -14.81 -7.52
C SER A 225 14.03 -13.53 -8.27
N GLU A 226 13.85 -13.54 -9.59
CA GLU A 226 14.15 -12.44 -10.49
C GLU A 226 13.24 -11.25 -10.24
N PHE A 227 13.80 -10.04 -10.16
CA PHE A 227 13.02 -8.82 -10.06
C PHE A 227 12.65 -8.26 -11.42
N LEU A 228 11.37 -8.06 -11.66
CA LEU A 228 10.79 -7.50 -12.88
C LEU A 228 10.41 -6.04 -12.62
N SER A 229 11.13 -5.11 -13.25
CA SER A 229 10.94 -3.67 -13.04
C SER A 229 9.69 -3.14 -13.73
N TYR A 230 8.94 -2.27 -13.05
CA TYR A 230 7.82 -1.51 -13.62
C TYR A 230 8.21 -0.13 -14.15
N LYS A 231 9.51 0.19 -14.20
CA LYS A 231 10.00 1.48 -14.74
C LYS A 231 9.42 1.83 -16.13
N PRO A 232 9.14 0.88 -17.05
CA PRO A 232 8.49 1.22 -18.33
C PRO A 232 7.10 1.88 -18.20
N TRP A 233 6.40 1.68 -17.08
CA TRP A 233 5.07 2.23 -16.83
C TRP A 233 5.06 3.31 -15.74
N LEU A 234 5.93 3.20 -14.73
CA LEU A 234 5.99 4.06 -13.54
C LEU A 234 7.42 4.60 -13.38
N ASP A 235 7.61 5.90 -13.62
CA ASP A 235 8.94 6.52 -13.68
C ASP A 235 9.47 6.98 -12.32
N ASN A 236 8.59 7.17 -11.32
CA ASN A 236 8.98 7.73 -10.03
C ASN A 236 9.85 6.74 -9.25
N ASP A 237 11.12 7.03 -9.10
CA ASP A 237 12.10 6.15 -8.45
C ASP A 237 12.67 6.73 -7.14
N ARG A 238 12.14 7.86 -6.71
CA ARG A 238 12.54 8.57 -5.48
C ARG A 238 11.33 9.05 -4.72
N ALA A 239 11.48 9.13 -3.39
CA ALA A 239 10.55 9.87 -2.55
C ALA A 239 11.27 10.68 -1.47
N LEU A 240 10.68 11.83 -1.15
CA LEU A 240 10.95 12.60 0.05
C LEU A 240 9.78 12.41 1.01
N ALA A 241 10.02 12.20 2.29
CA ALA A 241 8.95 11.95 3.25
C ALA A 241 9.21 12.69 4.57
N THR A 242 8.13 13.23 5.14
CA THR A 242 8.17 13.95 6.42
C THR A 242 6.82 13.94 7.13
N HIS A 243 6.80 14.41 8.36
CA HIS A 243 5.58 14.80 9.08
C HIS A 243 5.59 16.30 9.32
N VAL A 244 4.46 16.94 9.10
CA VAL A 244 4.28 18.37 9.40
C VAL A 244 3.13 18.59 10.37
N PRO A 245 3.20 19.58 11.28
CA PRO A 245 2.10 19.92 12.14
C PRO A 245 0.95 20.51 11.33
N TYR A 246 -0.28 20.40 11.81
CA TYR A 246 -1.42 21.13 11.27
C TYR A 246 -1.22 22.64 11.44
N LYS A 247 -1.47 23.41 10.38
CA LYS A 247 -1.61 24.87 10.46
C LYS A 247 -3.00 25.25 11.01
N ASP A 248 -4.02 24.57 10.53
CA ASP A 248 -5.40 24.64 11.02
C ASP A 248 -6.02 23.23 11.00
N LYS A 249 -5.97 22.54 12.13
CA LYS A 249 -6.46 21.16 12.23
C LYS A 249 -7.93 21.04 11.84
N SER A 250 -8.75 22.06 12.10
CA SER A 250 -10.18 22.01 11.77
C SER A 250 -10.47 21.96 10.27
N LYS A 251 -9.54 22.43 9.44
CA LYS A 251 -9.65 22.43 7.97
C LYS A 251 -8.81 21.34 7.30
N GLU A 252 -7.72 20.93 7.92
CA GLU A 252 -6.74 20.03 7.31
C GLU A 252 -6.94 18.58 7.71
N LEU A 253 -7.55 18.32 8.88
CA LEU A 253 -7.97 16.98 9.29
C LEU A 253 -9.22 16.57 8.51
N VAL A 254 -8.99 15.99 7.34
CA VAL A 254 -10.05 15.53 6.42
C VAL A 254 -10.09 14.02 6.35
N ASN A 255 -11.22 13.47 5.92
CA ASN A 255 -11.46 12.02 5.83
C ASN A 255 -11.08 11.44 4.46
N PHE A 256 -10.06 11.98 3.81
CA PHE A 256 -9.51 11.50 2.54
C PHE A 256 -8.03 11.78 2.42
N THR A 257 -7.33 10.94 1.67
CA THR A 257 -5.95 11.22 1.25
C THR A 257 -5.95 12.28 0.16
N ARG A 258 -5.00 13.20 0.19
CA ARG A 258 -4.75 14.14 -0.92
C ARG A 258 -3.54 13.71 -1.72
N CYS A 259 -3.70 13.62 -3.04
CA CYS A 259 -2.64 13.41 -4.01
C CYS A 259 -2.56 14.65 -4.90
N THR A 260 -1.46 15.37 -4.87
CA THR A 260 -1.32 16.64 -5.59
C THR A 260 -0.19 16.54 -6.61
N GLY A 261 -0.50 16.61 -7.91
CA GLY A 261 0.50 16.67 -8.96
C GLY A 261 1.27 17.98 -8.89
N ILE A 262 2.60 17.90 -8.83
CA ILE A 262 3.52 19.03 -8.88
C ILE A 262 4.51 18.87 -10.04
N ASP A 263 5.58 19.64 -10.08
CA ASP A 263 6.41 19.81 -11.27
C ASP A 263 6.99 18.52 -11.87
N SER A 264 7.48 17.59 -11.03
CA SER A 264 8.20 16.38 -11.49
C SER A 264 7.69 15.09 -10.84
N GLY A 265 6.43 15.09 -10.43
CA GLY A 265 5.78 13.97 -9.75
C GLY A 265 4.56 14.42 -8.96
N TRP A 266 4.34 13.83 -7.77
CA TRP A 266 3.17 14.13 -6.96
C TRP A 266 3.43 14.02 -5.46
N VAL A 267 2.71 14.83 -4.70
CA VAL A 267 2.77 14.88 -3.23
C VAL A 267 1.56 14.17 -2.64
N TRP A 268 1.79 13.20 -1.75
CA TRP A 268 0.74 12.67 -0.89
C TRP A 268 0.61 13.48 0.39
N THR A 269 -0.60 13.56 0.92
CA THR A 269 -0.88 14.10 2.26
C THR A 269 -1.90 13.21 2.95
N VAL A 270 -1.48 12.59 4.04
CA VAL A 270 -2.27 11.67 4.87
C VAL A 270 -2.58 12.36 6.19
N PRO A 271 -3.84 12.69 6.48
CA PRO A 271 -4.23 13.31 7.74
C PRO A 271 -4.22 12.27 8.88
N LEU A 272 -3.23 12.33 9.76
CA LEU A 272 -3.16 11.58 11.00
C LEU A 272 -3.79 12.39 12.14
N TRP A 273 -4.11 11.75 13.26
CA TRP A 273 -4.72 12.47 14.37
C TRP A 273 -3.89 13.66 14.87
N ASN A 274 -2.57 13.53 14.94
CA ASN A 274 -1.68 14.54 15.50
C ASN A 274 -0.91 15.40 14.48
N SER A 275 -0.81 14.95 13.23
CA SER A 275 0.02 15.61 12.21
C SER A 275 -0.45 15.22 10.79
N LEU A 276 0.13 15.84 9.80
CA LEU A 276 0.05 15.41 8.41
C LEU A 276 1.29 14.56 8.07
N GLY A 277 1.10 13.28 7.72
CA GLY A 277 2.12 12.50 7.02
C GLY A 277 2.14 12.93 5.56
N THR A 278 3.30 13.33 5.03
CA THR A 278 3.37 13.83 3.65
C THR A 278 4.68 13.45 3.00
N GLY A 279 4.68 13.38 1.68
CA GLY A 279 5.89 13.17 0.92
C GLY A 279 5.69 13.37 -0.57
N TYR A 280 6.79 13.44 -1.28
CA TYR A 280 6.88 13.73 -2.70
C TYR A 280 7.49 12.54 -3.45
N CYS A 281 6.70 11.85 -4.26
CA CYS A 281 7.17 10.88 -5.25
C CYS A 281 7.60 11.62 -6.51
N TYR A 282 8.83 11.38 -6.99
CA TYR A 282 9.37 12.03 -8.18
C TYR A 282 10.30 11.09 -8.96
N SER A 283 10.60 11.48 -10.20
CA SER A 283 11.50 10.73 -11.07
C SER A 283 12.86 11.42 -11.16
N SER A 284 13.93 10.69 -10.84
CA SER A 284 15.31 11.18 -10.96
C SER A 284 15.76 11.43 -12.41
N ASP A 285 15.00 10.96 -13.40
CA ASP A 285 15.24 11.25 -14.82
C ASP A 285 14.83 12.69 -15.19
N PHE A 286 14.03 13.37 -14.35
CA PHE A 286 13.47 14.71 -14.62
C PHE A 286 13.92 15.77 -13.64
N VAL A 287 14.28 15.41 -12.43
CA VAL A 287 14.70 16.34 -11.37
C VAL A 287 15.73 15.67 -10.46
N ASP A 288 16.76 16.41 -10.06
CA ASP A 288 17.70 15.98 -9.04
C ASP A 288 17.12 16.11 -7.62
N ASP A 289 17.73 15.41 -6.66
CA ASP A 289 17.25 15.34 -5.28
C ASP A 289 17.18 16.69 -4.59
N ASP A 290 18.11 17.60 -4.85
CA ASP A 290 18.18 18.91 -4.19
C ASP A 290 17.08 19.83 -4.74
N THR A 291 16.86 19.82 -6.04
CA THR A 291 15.76 20.55 -6.69
C THR A 291 14.40 19.98 -6.25
N ALA A 292 14.28 18.65 -6.16
CA ALA A 292 13.06 18.01 -5.67
C ALA A 292 12.75 18.41 -4.21
N GLU A 293 13.76 18.51 -3.35
CA GLU A 293 13.59 18.99 -1.97
C GLU A 293 13.11 20.44 -1.92
N ILE A 294 13.66 21.32 -2.78
CA ILE A 294 13.19 22.71 -2.89
C ILE A 294 11.72 22.77 -3.35
N GLN A 295 11.34 21.98 -4.37
CA GLN A 295 9.95 21.88 -4.84
C GLN A 295 9.03 21.41 -3.73
N PHE A 296 9.44 20.41 -2.96
CA PHE A 296 8.65 19.85 -1.87
C PHE A 296 8.47 20.85 -0.73
N LYS A 297 9.55 21.51 -0.26
CA LYS A 297 9.48 22.57 0.76
C LYS A 297 8.59 23.74 0.34
N LYS A 298 8.70 24.16 -0.93
CA LYS A 298 7.80 25.17 -1.52
C LYS A 298 6.33 24.73 -1.45
N HIS A 299 6.03 23.47 -1.76
CA HIS A 299 4.67 22.92 -1.66
C HIS A 299 4.18 22.90 -0.20
N LEU A 300 5.02 22.52 0.75
CA LEU A 300 4.70 22.52 2.18
C LEU A 300 4.54 23.94 2.75
N GLY A 301 5.17 24.93 2.12
CA GLY A 301 5.23 26.32 2.60
C GLY A 301 6.02 26.47 3.89
N THR A 302 7.05 25.64 4.08
CA THR A 302 8.00 25.68 5.20
C THR A 302 9.31 25.02 4.80
N ASP A 303 10.43 25.58 5.30
CA ASP A 303 11.77 25.02 5.15
C ASP A 303 12.21 24.23 6.39
N ASP A 304 11.51 24.40 7.52
CA ASP A 304 11.81 23.74 8.80
C ASP A 304 11.11 22.37 8.88
N VAL A 305 11.68 21.41 8.14
CA VAL A 305 11.20 20.03 8.11
C VAL A 305 12.37 19.05 8.00
N ASP A 306 12.30 17.97 8.76
CA ASP A 306 13.23 16.85 8.65
C ASP A 306 12.73 15.90 7.54
N ILE A 307 13.47 15.83 6.45
CA ILE A 307 13.08 15.09 5.26
C ILE A 307 13.90 13.80 5.15
N LYS A 308 13.23 12.67 5.08
CA LYS A 308 13.81 11.38 4.73
C LYS A 308 13.83 11.20 3.21
N LYS A 309 15.00 10.89 2.65
CA LYS A 309 15.16 10.50 1.23
C LYS A 309 15.02 8.99 1.11
N ILE A 310 14.18 8.52 0.20
CA ILE A 310 13.84 7.12 -0.01
C ILE A 310 14.07 6.78 -1.48
N ASN A 311 14.88 5.76 -1.74
CA ASN A 311 14.99 5.16 -3.07
C ASN A 311 13.84 4.17 -3.25
N ILE A 312 13.09 4.32 -4.32
CA ILE A 312 11.95 3.48 -4.66
C ILE A 312 12.35 2.51 -5.76
N ARG A 313 11.94 1.28 -5.62
CA ARG A 313 12.12 0.23 -6.61
C ARG A 313 10.75 -0.33 -6.99
N HIS A 314 10.12 0.25 -8.03
CA HIS A 314 8.86 -0.26 -8.56
C HIS A 314 9.07 -1.55 -9.32
N GLY A 315 8.27 -2.55 -9.03
CA GLY A 315 8.34 -3.85 -9.66
C GLY A 315 7.84 -4.98 -8.79
N ILE A 316 8.05 -6.17 -9.26
CA ILE A 316 7.62 -7.42 -8.63
C ILE A 316 8.71 -8.47 -8.79
N HIS A 317 8.90 -9.34 -7.82
CA HIS A 317 9.67 -10.56 -8.03
C HIS A 317 8.80 -11.58 -8.78
N LYS A 318 9.39 -12.27 -9.75
CA LYS A 318 8.72 -13.23 -10.62
C LYS A 318 7.94 -14.29 -9.84
N GLU A 319 8.47 -14.73 -8.72
CA GLU A 319 7.85 -15.64 -7.79
C GLU A 319 7.92 -15.05 -6.39
N GLY A 320 6.77 -14.89 -5.73
CA GLY A 320 6.66 -14.44 -4.34
C GLY A 320 6.80 -15.57 -3.31
N TRP A 321 6.57 -16.80 -3.77
CA TRP A 321 6.72 -18.02 -2.98
C TRP A 321 7.67 -18.99 -3.70
N VAL A 322 8.89 -19.16 -3.16
CA VAL A 322 9.90 -20.08 -3.67
C VAL A 322 10.27 -21.09 -2.58
N LYS A 323 10.01 -22.38 -2.83
CA LYS A 323 10.24 -23.47 -1.86
C LYS A 323 9.56 -23.20 -0.52
N ASN A 324 10.31 -22.93 0.54
CA ASN A 324 9.79 -22.56 1.86
C ASN A 324 10.07 -21.12 2.26
N VAL A 325 10.18 -20.23 1.27
CA VAL A 325 10.28 -18.78 1.49
C VAL A 325 9.12 -18.09 0.78
N VAL A 326 8.37 -17.27 1.51
CA VAL A 326 7.31 -16.40 0.99
C VAL A 326 7.66 -14.95 1.32
N ALA A 327 7.66 -14.07 0.33
CA ALA A 327 7.87 -12.64 0.57
C ALA A 327 6.54 -11.89 0.66
N ILE A 328 6.46 -10.94 1.59
CA ILE A 328 5.29 -10.09 1.85
C ILE A 328 5.72 -8.63 1.92
N GLY A 329 4.93 -7.74 1.29
CA GLY A 329 5.21 -6.31 1.23
C GLY A 329 6.35 -5.97 0.27
N LEU A 330 7.18 -4.99 0.63
CA LEU A 330 8.24 -4.46 -0.24
C LEU A 330 9.32 -5.48 -0.62
N SER A 331 9.41 -6.60 0.08
CA SER A 331 10.32 -7.70 -0.27
C SER A 331 9.80 -8.55 -1.43
N TYR A 332 8.50 -8.49 -1.74
CA TYR A 332 7.90 -9.14 -2.90
C TYR A 332 7.68 -8.16 -4.05
N ALA A 333 6.98 -7.07 -3.78
CA ALA A 333 6.56 -6.14 -4.83
C ALA A 333 6.34 -4.74 -4.28
N PHE A 334 6.44 -3.74 -5.16
CA PHE A 334 6.06 -2.38 -4.84
C PHE A 334 5.49 -1.67 -6.07
N VAL A 335 4.33 -1.04 -5.86
CA VAL A 335 3.72 -0.07 -6.77
C VAL A 335 3.56 1.23 -5.99
N GLU A 336 3.86 2.38 -6.62
CA GLU A 336 3.74 3.66 -5.94
C GLU A 336 2.36 3.86 -5.28
N PRO A 337 2.30 4.49 -4.10
CA PRO A 337 1.11 4.45 -3.24
C PRO A 337 0.03 5.46 -3.64
N LEU A 338 -0.08 5.84 -4.91
CA LEU A 338 -1.03 6.81 -5.44
C LEU A 338 -2.49 6.44 -5.07
N GLU A 339 -2.80 5.15 -5.14
CA GLU A 339 -4.09 4.57 -4.80
C GLU A 339 -4.04 3.73 -3.51
N SER A 340 -3.11 4.03 -2.60
CA SER A 340 -2.87 3.24 -1.38
C SER A 340 -2.52 1.78 -1.65
N SER A 341 -1.95 1.52 -2.83
CA SER A 341 -1.69 0.19 -3.39
C SER A 341 -0.65 -0.61 -2.59
N SER A 342 0.29 0.03 -1.89
CA SER A 342 1.38 -0.68 -1.22
C SER A 342 0.90 -1.54 -0.05
N LEU A 343 0.02 -1.02 0.81
CA LEU A 343 -0.59 -1.82 1.88
C LEU A 343 -1.70 -2.74 1.37
N ALA A 344 -2.45 -2.33 0.34
CA ALA A 344 -3.46 -3.20 -0.26
C ALA A 344 -2.84 -4.49 -0.81
N SER A 345 -1.74 -4.38 -1.58
CA SER A 345 -1.02 -5.54 -2.09
C SER A 345 -0.42 -6.41 -0.98
N THR A 346 0.10 -5.79 0.08
CA THR A 346 0.57 -6.51 1.27
C THR A 346 -0.56 -7.33 1.90
N HIS A 347 -1.75 -6.73 2.08
CA HIS A 347 -2.93 -7.40 2.63
C HIS A 347 -3.38 -8.56 1.76
N GLU A 348 -3.52 -8.36 0.46
CA GLU A 348 -3.99 -9.39 -0.47
C GLU A 348 -3.06 -10.60 -0.46
N CYS A 349 -1.75 -10.38 -0.53
CA CYS A 349 -0.76 -11.45 -0.43
C CYS A 349 -0.83 -12.18 0.91
N LEU A 350 -0.94 -11.43 2.01
CA LEU A 350 -1.00 -11.99 3.36
C LEU A 350 -2.27 -12.80 3.59
N LEU A 351 -3.43 -12.26 3.23
CA LEU A 351 -4.73 -12.95 3.39
C LEU A 351 -4.77 -14.22 2.54
N ARG A 352 -4.19 -14.18 1.32
CA ARG A 352 -4.06 -15.36 0.45
C ARG A 352 -3.19 -16.43 1.07
N LEU A 353 -2.02 -16.06 1.60
CA LEU A 353 -1.14 -16.99 2.30
C LEU A 353 -1.85 -17.64 3.49
N VAL A 354 -2.43 -16.83 4.37
CA VAL A 354 -3.15 -17.31 5.57
C VAL A 354 -4.30 -18.24 5.19
N ARG A 355 -5.09 -17.90 4.18
CA ARG A 355 -6.17 -18.75 3.67
C ARG A 355 -5.62 -20.07 3.13
N THR A 356 -4.56 -20.03 2.31
CA THR A 356 -3.94 -21.23 1.76
C THR A 356 -3.48 -22.15 2.88
N LEU A 357 -2.76 -21.64 3.88
CA LEU A 357 -2.28 -22.44 5.01
C LEU A 357 -3.45 -23.04 5.80
N LYS A 358 -4.50 -22.26 6.04
CA LYS A 358 -5.70 -22.73 6.78
C LYS A 358 -6.45 -23.80 6.02
N ASP A 359 -6.73 -23.60 4.73
CA ASP A 359 -7.50 -24.53 3.89
C ASP A 359 -6.76 -25.85 3.65
N ARG A 360 -5.44 -25.84 3.75
CA ARG A 360 -4.56 -27.01 3.62
C ARG A 360 -4.16 -27.64 4.96
N ASP A 361 -4.71 -27.18 6.06
CA ASP A 361 -4.30 -27.62 7.42
C ASP A 361 -2.77 -27.57 7.58
N CYS A 362 -2.15 -26.49 7.07
CA CYS A 362 -0.69 -26.27 7.02
C CYS A 362 0.10 -27.32 6.24
N CYS A 363 -0.55 -28.18 5.44
CA CYS A 363 0.09 -29.16 4.56
C CYS A 363 0.10 -28.68 3.12
N VAL A 364 1.09 -27.89 2.73
CA VAL A 364 1.18 -27.27 1.39
C VAL A 364 2.14 -27.99 0.46
N ASN A 365 1.92 -27.83 -0.82
CA ASN A 365 2.73 -28.41 -1.88
C ASN A 365 3.07 -27.37 -2.97
N ARG A 366 3.75 -27.80 -4.04
CA ARG A 366 4.16 -26.91 -5.13
C ARG A 366 2.97 -26.23 -5.83
N PHE A 367 1.86 -26.92 -6.00
CA PHE A 367 0.67 -26.34 -6.65
C PHE A 367 0.12 -25.15 -5.86
N ASP A 368 0.15 -25.21 -4.52
CA ASP A 368 -0.29 -24.11 -3.67
C ASP A 368 0.61 -22.88 -3.83
N ALA A 369 1.93 -23.10 -3.94
CA ALA A 369 2.90 -22.03 -4.21
C ALA A 369 2.72 -21.44 -5.64
N ASP A 370 2.55 -22.29 -6.65
CA ASP A 370 2.35 -21.87 -8.04
C ASP A 370 1.05 -21.03 -8.15
N LEU A 371 -0.04 -21.46 -7.51
CA LEU A 371 -1.30 -20.73 -7.49
C LEU A 371 -1.17 -19.38 -6.77
N TYR A 372 -0.46 -19.35 -5.62
CA TYR A 372 -0.16 -18.10 -4.91
C TYR A 372 0.60 -17.13 -5.83
N ASN A 373 1.64 -17.61 -6.51
CA ASN A 373 2.48 -16.79 -7.39
C ASN A 373 1.67 -16.19 -8.54
N ILE A 374 0.88 -17.01 -9.26
CA ILE A 374 0.07 -16.55 -10.39
C ILE A 374 -0.96 -15.50 -9.95
N THR A 375 -1.69 -15.80 -8.89
CA THR A 375 -2.78 -14.91 -8.44
C THR A 375 -2.25 -13.61 -7.84
N SER A 376 -1.17 -13.67 -7.05
CA SER A 376 -0.55 -12.48 -6.48
C SER A 376 0.09 -11.59 -7.55
N ALA A 377 0.74 -12.18 -8.56
CA ALA A 377 1.30 -11.40 -9.67
C ALA A 377 0.21 -10.67 -10.47
N ASN A 378 -0.92 -11.34 -10.76
CA ASN A 378 -2.04 -10.72 -11.47
C ASN A 378 -2.62 -9.52 -10.70
N ASP A 379 -2.76 -9.63 -9.39
CA ASP A 379 -3.27 -8.53 -8.56
C ASP A 379 -2.29 -7.35 -8.54
N ILE A 380 -0.99 -7.62 -8.37
CA ILE A 380 0.04 -6.57 -8.36
C ILE A 380 0.15 -5.89 -9.73
N ASP A 381 0.10 -6.65 -10.83
CA ASP A 381 0.06 -6.09 -12.18
C ASP A 381 -1.18 -5.23 -12.42
N SER A 382 -2.34 -5.62 -11.87
CA SER A 382 -3.56 -4.82 -11.94
C SER A 382 -3.41 -3.50 -11.18
N TRP A 383 -2.73 -3.49 -10.04
CA TRP A 383 -2.40 -2.25 -9.30
C TRP A 383 -1.45 -1.36 -10.11
N ARG A 384 -0.40 -1.92 -10.74
CA ARG A 384 0.48 -1.17 -11.65
C ARG A 384 -0.31 -0.49 -12.75
N ASP A 385 -1.19 -1.24 -13.42
CA ASP A 385 -1.99 -0.75 -14.54
C ASP A 385 -2.94 0.35 -14.08
N PHE A 386 -3.57 0.17 -12.92
CA PHE A 386 -4.48 1.15 -12.35
C PHE A 386 -3.77 2.48 -12.00
N VAL A 387 -2.59 2.42 -11.40
CA VAL A 387 -1.78 3.61 -11.12
C VAL A 387 -1.33 4.27 -12.43
N ALA A 388 -0.89 3.50 -13.41
CA ALA A 388 -0.44 4.03 -14.70
C ALA A 388 -1.55 4.77 -15.48
N ILE A 389 -2.82 4.38 -15.33
CA ILE A 389 -3.97 5.06 -15.94
C ILE A 389 -4.06 6.52 -15.49
N HIS A 390 -3.74 6.85 -14.25
CA HIS A 390 -3.81 8.24 -13.75
C HIS A 390 -2.88 9.16 -14.55
N TYR A 391 -1.70 8.67 -14.90
CA TYR A 391 -0.76 9.41 -15.75
C TYR A 391 -1.22 9.43 -17.21
N ALA A 392 -1.64 8.27 -17.73
CA ALA A 392 -2.08 8.15 -19.12
C ALA A 392 -3.32 8.99 -19.43
N ALA A 393 -4.22 9.18 -18.47
CA ALA A 393 -5.46 9.95 -18.62
C ALA A 393 -5.29 11.46 -18.35
N SER A 394 -4.14 11.88 -17.85
CA SER A 394 -3.85 13.30 -17.61
C SER A 394 -3.76 14.10 -18.92
N SER A 395 -4.17 15.35 -18.88
CA SER A 395 -4.02 16.34 -19.98
C SER A 395 -2.83 17.28 -19.75
N ARG A 396 -2.10 17.11 -18.65
CA ARG A 396 -0.99 18.01 -18.29
C ARG A 396 0.18 17.91 -19.27
N ASP A 397 0.67 19.07 -19.68
CA ASP A 397 1.85 19.23 -20.56
C ASP A 397 2.75 20.39 -20.13
N ASP A 398 2.50 20.95 -18.95
CA ASP A 398 3.11 22.17 -18.43
C ASP A 398 4.59 21.99 -18.06
N THR A 399 5.02 20.78 -17.71
CA THR A 399 6.44 20.47 -17.40
C THR A 399 6.99 19.37 -18.30
N ARG A 400 8.34 19.20 -18.31
CA ARG A 400 8.98 18.10 -19.03
C ARG A 400 8.50 16.73 -18.54
N TYR A 401 8.34 16.55 -17.21
CA TYR A 401 7.82 15.34 -16.61
C TYR A 401 6.41 15.02 -17.11
N TRP A 402 5.46 15.97 -17.02
CA TRP A 402 4.09 15.74 -17.43
C TRP A 402 3.94 15.53 -18.94
N ARG A 403 4.69 16.27 -19.79
CA ARG A 403 4.72 15.98 -21.25
C ARG A 403 5.19 14.56 -21.53
N HIS A 404 6.23 14.10 -20.83
CA HIS A 404 6.68 12.71 -20.98
C HIS A 404 5.56 11.72 -20.62
N GLN A 405 4.91 11.89 -19.48
CA GLN A 405 3.82 11.00 -19.05
C GLN A 405 2.64 11.00 -20.04
N THR A 406 2.27 12.15 -20.59
CA THR A 406 1.02 12.30 -21.35
C THR A 406 1.18 12.17 -22.85
N GLN A 407 2.35 12.48 -23.42
CA GLN A 407 2.56 12.58 -24.86
C GLN A 407 3.62 11.63 -25.39
N GLU A 408 4.69 11.38 -24.65
CA GLU A 408 5.85 10.63 -25.15
C GLU A 408 5.80 9.15 -24.74
N LYS A 409 5.28 8.89 -23.54
CA LYS A 409 5.26 7.54 -22.96
C LYS A 409 4.19 6.67 -23.58
N SER A 410 4.57 5.47 -23.98
CA SER A 410 3.63 4.46 -24.47
C SER A 410 3.15 3.60 -23.33
N TYR A 411 1.84 3.58 -23.10
CA TYR A 411 1.17 2.68 -22.16
C TYR A 411 0.60 1.44 -22.85
N ILE A 412 1.14 1.08 -24.02
CA ILE A 412 0.81 -0.15 -24.72
C ILE A 412 1.18 -1.35 -23.84
N ASN A 413 0.31 -2.34 -23.75
CA ASN A 413 0.42 -3.54 -22.90
C ASN A 413 0.09 -3.33 -21.40
N LEU A 414 -0.60 -2.25 -21.02
CA LEU A 414 -1.32 -2.25 -19.76
C LEU A 414 -2.53 -3.19 -19.90
N GLY A 415 -2.65 -4.15 -18.99
CA GLY A 415 -3.80 -5.06 -18.87
C GLY A 415 -4.28 -5.62 -20.19
N SER A 416 -3.85 -6.74 -20.66
CA SER A 416 -4.36 -7.46 -21.87
C SER A 416 -4.58 -6.60 -23.15
N GLY A 417 -3.88 -5.47 -23.30
CA GLY A 417 -3.94 -4.65 -24.52
C GLY A 417 -5.20 -3.79 -24.71
N LYS A 418 -6.00 -3.56 -23.66
CA LYS A 418 -7.27 -2.80 -23.76
C LYS A 418 -7.14 -1.28 -23.62
N PHE A 419 -6.00 -0.77 -23.22
CA PHE A 419 -5.76 0.67 -23.13
C PHE A 419 -4.87 1.13 -24.28
N ILE A 420 -5.49 1.51 -25.38
CA ILE A 420 -4.84 2.22 -26.47
C ILE A 420 -5.16 3.70 -26.27
N LYS A 421 -4.13 4.52 -26.11
CA LYS A 421 -4.29 5.97 -26.20
C LYS A 421 -4.52 6.30 -27.69
N HIS A 422 -5.69 6.79 -28.03
CA HIS A 422 -6.00 7.37 -29.35
C HIS A 422 -5.65 8.86 -29.35
#